data_b55dc4cdad054973fbacfd04384d8e77
#
_entry.id   b55dc4cdad054973fbacfd04384d8e77
#
_cell.length_a   1.000
_cell.length_b   1.000
_cell.length_c   1.000
_cell.angle_alpha   90.00
_cell.angle_beta   90.00
_cell.angle_gamma   90.00
#
_symmetry.space_group_name_H-M   'P 1'
#
loop_
_entity.id
_entity.type
_entity.pdbx_description
1 polymer ?
#
loop_
_entity_poly.entity_id
_entity_poly.type
_entity_poly.pdbx_seq_one_letter_code
_entity_poly.pdbx_strand_id
1 'polypeptide(L)'
;MLYEILLERFPRPERGALRVAAAYPAPYRTGISNLGFHFLYKGLRQSSNLRIDRAFSDTSPATLETGSSLSSVPVILFSISYEEDFINVVRMLHEAGVPPLRGKRGGRPLVIAGGPAVSANPMPLVDIVDAMALGEGEETLGEIVREIEEMGRGEVQRRGPGEPGALLEALARIPGMLVPGFSRAGVSFREPVSPSHFPRSVIITPESVFPDTMLVESGRGCPGACAFCLATSIYRPFRFMPLSSFEELVEGLHPAVKRIGLVSTAVAANPDFVSIVRLLVSKGIAVSFSSLRAEDLDDEKAALVGSIGTASVSLAPESGSERVRFALGKRVSDEVYFTAAAKLRAAGVAHFTLYLLSGCPGEDDRALAETERFMERFKRAIGGRGFSVHVNPLVPKPWTPLQFWAMPEERELALRQHTVERALRKLGLGVQMKSIRSALRQALFSTGDERVGRAIVHHVEGGLSWKRSLKEAGVNVGFPHEKKGPETAFPWDVISGPVRRGTLFKRFEAMERDGSAGAP
;
A
#
# COMPACT_ATOMS: atom_id res chain seq x y z
N MET A 1 -3.00 8.12 27.94
CA MET A 1 -4.01 8.75 27.06
C MET A 1 -3.28 9.21 25.81
N LEU A 2 -3.73 8.81 24.63
CA LEU A 2 -3.12 9.24 23.36
C LEU A 2 -3.34 10.75 23.19
N TYR A 3 -2.28 11.46 22.80
CA TYR A 3 -2.38 12.88 22.48
C TYR A 3 -2.66 13.04 20.99
N GLU A 4 -3.85 13.49 20.64
CA GLU A 4 -4.31 13.68 19.26
C GLU A 4 -4.88 15.08 19.07
N ILE A 5 -4.62 15.68 17.92
CA ILE A 5 -5.25 16.92 17.48
C ILE A 5 -6.10 16.60 16.27
N LEU A 6 -7.41 16.79 16.41
CA LEU A 6 -8.37 16.66 15.31
C LEU A 6 -8.34 17.95 14.47
N LEU A 7 -8.05 17.83 13.20
CA LEU A 7 -7.84 18.98 12.29
C LEU A 7 -9.14 19.50 11.64
N GLU A 8 -10.20 18.71 11.69
CA GLU A 8 -11.51 19.06 11.11
C GLU A 8 -12.61 18.90 12.17
N ARG A 9 -13.68 19.68 12.02
CA ARG A 9 -14.89 19.50 12.83
C ARG A 9 -15.80 18.50 12.17
N PHE A 10 -16.37 17.59 12.96
CA PHE A 10 -17.33 16.60 12.50
C PHE A 10 -18.67 16.76 13.23
N PRO A 11 -19.78 16.33 12.60
CA PRO A 11 -21.07 16.24 13.26
C PRO A 11 -20.98 15.42 14.55
N ARG A 12 -21.75 15.81 15.57
CA ARG A 12 -21.90 14.97 16.76
C ARG A 12 -22.85 13.82 16.45
N PRO A 13 -22.54 12.59 16.86
CA PRO A 13 -23.46 11.47 16.69
C PRO A 13 -24.79 11.73 17.39
N GLU A 14 -25.89 11.45 16.69
CA GLU A 14 -27.23 11.54 17.25
C GLU A 14 -27.49 10.48 18.33
N ARG A 15 -28.54 10.70 19.13
CA ARG A 15 -28.96 9.68 20.11
C ARG A 15 -29.44 8.42 19.37
N GLY A 16 -28.81 7.28 19.66
CA GLY A 16 -29.10 6.02 18.99
C GLY A 16 -28.38 5.82 17.65
N ALA A 17 -27.38 6.68 17.32
CA ALA A 17 -26.52 6.48 16.16
C ALA A 17 -25.90 5.07 16.14
N LEU A 18 -25.87 4.46 14.95
CA LEU A 18 -25.32 3.12 14.76
C LEU A 18 -23.81 3.11 15.02
N ARG A 19 -23.34 2.16 15.83
CA ARG A 19 -21.90 2.01 16.07
C ARG A 19 -21.22 1.33 14.88
N VAL A 20 -20.12 1.92 14.44
CA VAL A 20 -19.30 1.41 13.34
C VAL A 20 -17.81 1.48 13.74
N ALA A 21 -17.06 0.42 13.49
CA ALA A 21 -15.62 0.45 13.70
C ALA A 21 -14.89 0.78 12.39
N ALA A 22 -14.05 1.82 12.43
CA ALA A 22 -13.01 2.06 11.45
C ALA A 22 -11.74 1.32 11.89
N ALA A 23 -11.36 0.26 11.18
CA ALA A 23 -10.28 -0.63 11.57
C ALA A 23 -9.08 -0.54 10.60
N TYR A 24 -7.87 -0.62 11.16
CA TYR A 24 -6.64 -0.77 10.41
C TYR A 24 -5.82 -1.94 10.99
N PRO A 25 -5.47 -2.97 10.18
CA PRO A 25 -4.91 -4.22 10.70
C PRO A 25 -3.39 -4.14 10.94
N ALA A 26 -2.92 -3.06 11.54
CA ALA A 26 -1.55 -2.85 12.02
C ALA A 26 -1.60 -2.02 13.32
N PRO A 27 -0.46 -1.86 14.04
CA PRO A 27 -0.41 -1.04 15.24
C PRO A 27 -0.89 0.40 15.00
N TYR A 28 -1.45 1.04 16.04
CA TYR A 28 -1.95 2.41 16.01
C TYR A 28 -0.98 3.36 15.31
N ARG A 29 0.30 3.31 15.69
CA ARG A 29 1.35 4.14 15.10
C ARG A 29 1.39 4.06 13.57
N THR A 30 1.23 2.88 13.00
CA THR A 30 1.22 2.64 11.55
C THR A 30 -0.11 3.06 10.93
N GLY A 31 -1.22 2.67 11.55
CA GLY A 31 -2.57 2.96 11.05
C GLY A 31 -2.86 4.46 11.00
N ILE A 32 -2.52 5.20 12.08
CA ILE A 32 -2.71 6.66 12.12
C ILE A 32 -1.75 7.44 11.20
N SER A 33 -0.78 6.77 10.60
CA SER A 33 0.11 7.33 9.58
C SER A 33 -0.34 6.99 8.14
N ASN A 34 -1.49 6.35 7.98
CA ASN A 34 -1.98 5.89 6.69
C ASN A 34 -3.14 6.75 6.16
N LEU A 35 -2.97 7.34 4.99
CA LEU A 35 -3.99 8.21 4.37
C LEU A 35 -5.30 7.48 4.03
N GLY A 36 -5.23 6.20 3.67
CA GLY A 36 -6.43 5.39 3.43
C GLY A 36 -7.26 5.20 4.71
N PHE A 37 -6.60 5.08 5.88
CA PHE A 37 -7.30 5.06 7.16
C PHE A 37 -7.92 6.43 7.52
N HIS A 38 -7.18 7.52 7.31
CA HIS A 38 -7.73 8.87 7.51
C HIS A 38 -8.92 9.15 6.60
N PHE A 39 -8.85 8.69 5.37
CA PHE A 39 -9.94 8.78 4.41
C PHE A 39 -11.17 8.01 4.90
N LEU A 40 -11.02 6.75 5.30
CA LEU A 40 -12.08 5.92 5.86
C LEU A 40 -12.71 6.58 7.10
N TYR A 41 -11.88 6.98 8.06
CA TYR A 41 -12.34 7.61 9.29
C TYR A 41 -13.08 8.92 9.03
N LYS A 42 -12.55 9.78 8.15
CA LYS A 42 -13.21 11.02 7.75
C LYS A 42 -14.57 10.77 7.12
N GLY A 43 -14.65 9.87 6.13
CA GLY A 43 -15.89 9.58 5.43
C GLY A 43 -16.99 9.08 6.36
N LEU A 44 -16.66 8.19 7.28
CA LEU A 44 -17.60 7.70 8.29
C LEU A 44 -18.04 8.81 9.28
N ARG A 45 -17.14 9.71 9.67
CA ARG A 45 -17.41 10.81 10.61
C ARG A 45 -18.25 11.94 10.02
N GLN A 46 -18.47 11.99 8.70
CA GLN A 46 -19.38 12.97 8.08
C GLN A 46 -20.86 12.72 8.43
N SER A 47 -21.21 11.52 8.87
CA SER A 47 -22.56 11.16 9.26
C SER A 47 -22.82 11.37 10.75
N SER A 48 -23.92 12.07 11.10
CA SER A 48 -24.43 12.14 12.46
C SER A 48 -25.16 10.86 12.90
N ASN A 49 -25.59 10.02 11.93
CA ASN A 49 -26.27 8.75 12.19
C ASN A 49 -25.31 7.62 12.60
N LEU A 50 -24.01 7.87 12.52
CA LEU A 50 -22.97 6.90 12.86
C LEU A 50 -22.16 7.37 14.08
N ARG A 51 -21.86 6.42 14.98
CA ARG A 51 -20.88 6.59 16.05
C ARG A 51 -19.65 5.77 15.70
N ILE A 52 -18.53 6.44 15.45
CA ILE A 52 -17.32 5.80 14.95
C ILE A 52 -16.38 5.51 16.10
N ASP A 53 -15.99 4.24 16.21
CA ASP A 53 -14.91 3.74 17.06
C ASP A 53 -13.74 3.30 16.16
N ARG A 54 -12.49 3.60 16.57
CA ARG A 54 -11.30 3.15 15.84
C ARG A 54 -10.73 1.88 16.45
N ALA A 55 -10.17 1.01 15.60
CA ALA A 55 -9.54 -0.22 16.04
C ALA A 55 -8.23 -0.48 15.29
N PHE A 56 -7.19 -0.90 16.02
CA PHE A 56 -5.87 -1.23 15.50
C PHE A 56 -5.42 -2.57 16.07
N SER A 57 -4.39 -3.19 15.46
CA SER A 57 -3.95 -4.52 15.89
C SER A 57 -3.39 -4.55 17.32
N ASP A 58 -2.84 -3.44 17.82
CA ASP A 58 -2.31 -3.30 19.17
C ASP A 58 -3.34 -2.77 20.19
N THR A 59 -4.53 -2.38 19.74
CA THR A 59 -5.67 -2.08 20.62
C THR A 59 -6.65 -3.24 20.75
N SER A 60 -6.57 -4.24 19.82
CA SER A 60 -7.43 -5.42 19.81
C SER A 60 -7.41 -6.16 21.17
N PRO A 61 -8.55 -6.69 21.61
CA PRO A 61 -9.87 -6.71 20.98
C PRO A 61 -10.71 -5.44 21.18
N ALA A 62 -10.20 -4.43 21.88
CA ALA A 62 -10.92 -3.22 22.26
C ALA A 62 -10.83 -2.13 21.19
N THR A 63 -11.89 -1.32 21.07
CA THR A 63 -11.87 -0.08 20.29
C THR A 63 -11.29 1.07 21.09
N LEU A 64 -10.69 2.03 20.39
CA LEU A 64 -9.92 3.13 21.00
C LEU A 64 -10.81 4.10 21.79
N GLU A 65 -11.97 4.50 21.26
CA GLU A 65 -12.84 5.52 21.84
C GLU A 65 -13.63 5.00 23.04
N THR A 66 -14.19 3.81 22.95
CA THR A 66 -15.12 3.31 23.98
C THR A 66 -14.54 2.14 24.79
N GLY A 67 -13.42 1.55 24.38
CA GLY A 67 -12.88 0.35 24.99
C GLY A 67 -13.76 -0.90 24.81
N SER A 68 -14.78 -0.82 23.96
CA SER A 68 -15.69 -1.94 23.71
C SER A 68 -15.05 -2.96 22.79
N SER A 69 -15.39 -4.25 22.95
CA SER A 69 -14.93 -5.30 22.03
C SER A 69 -15.50 -5.07 20.61
N LEU A 70 -14.72 -5.40 19.57
CA LEU A 70 -15.16 -5.41 18.17
C LEU A 70 -16.37 -6.32 17.96
N SER A 71 -16.56 -7.38 18.77
CA SER A 71 -17.75 -8.23 18.69
C SER A 71 -19.05 -7.52 19.03
N SER A 72 -18.97 -6.40 19.76
CA SER A 72 -20.16 -5.59 20.10
C SER A 72 -20.49 -4.51 19.07
N VAL A 73 -19.69 -4.37 18.02
CA VAL A 73 -19.87 -3.38 16.96
C VAL A 73 -20.60 -4.03 15.77
N PRO A 74 -21.74 -3.51 15.31
CA PRO A 74 -22.52 -4.14 14.23
C PRO A 74 -21.81 -4.20 12.88
N VAL A 75 -20.97 -3.20 12.57
CA VAL A 75 -20.27 -3.07 11.29
C VAL A 75 -18.81 -2.70 11.53
N ILE A 76 -17.92 -3.42 10.89
CA ILE A 76 -16.46 -3.18 10.92
C ILE A 76 -15.99 -2.92 9.49
N LEU A 77 -15.32 -1.77 9.26
CA LEU A 77 -14.70 -1.45 7.98
C LEU A 77 -13.17 -1.47 8.13
N PHE A 78 -12.50 -2.34 7.39
CA PHE A 78 -11.04 -2.42 7.34
C PHE A 78 -10.48 -1.65 6.16
N SER A 79 -9.49 -0.78 6.42
CA SER A 79 -8.59 -0.22 5.40
C SER A 79 -7.32 -1.06 5.36
N ILE A 80 -7.04 -1.75 4.24
CA ILE A 80 -5.94 -2.71 4.13
C ILE A 80 -5.01 -2.30 3.01
N SER A 81 -3.80 -1.83 3.38
CA SER A 81 -2.82 -1.31 2.42
C SER A 81 -1.77 -2.34 1.99
N TYR A 82 -1.59 -3.40 2.76
CA TYR A 82 -0.53 -4.36 2.57
C TYR A 82 -1.03 -5.79 2.78
N GLU A 83 -0.61 -6.73 1.94
CA GLU A 83 -1.15 -8.10 1.94
C GLU A 83 -0.80 -8.89 3.21
N GLU A 84 0.35 -8.61 3.83
CA GLU A 84 0.71 -9.28 5.09
C GLU A 84 -0.24 -8.92 6.24
N ASP A 85 -1.00 -7.83 6.12
CA ASP A 85 -2.01 -7.44 7.10
C ASP A 85 -3.28 -8.32 7.07
N PHE A 86 -3.46 -9.17 6.06
CA PHE A 86 -4.55 -10.15 6.04
C PHE A 86 -4.54 -11.05 7.28
N ILE A 87 -3.35 -11.41 7.78
CA ILE A 87 -3.23 -12.19 9.01
C ILE A 87 -3.72 -11.42 10.23
N ASN A 88 -3.49 -10.11 10.26
CA ASN A 88 -3.93 -9.27 11.37
C ASN A 88 -5.45 -9.03 11.34
N VAL A 89 -6.08 -8.97 10.16
CA VAL A 89 -7.55 -8.96 10.06
C VAL A 89 -8.15 -10.17 10.78
N VAL A 90 -7.64 -11.37 10.46
CA VAL A 90 -8.11 -12.63 11.09
C VAL A 90 -7.83 -12.62 12.59
N ARG A 91 -6.64 -12.14 13.01
CA ARG A 91 -6.27 -12.07 14.43
C ARG A 91 -7.17 -11.12 15.20
N MET A 92 -7.42 -9.91 14.70
CA MET A 92 -8.29 -8.93 15.35
C MET A 92 -9.72 -9.45 15.52
N LEU A 93 -10.27 -10.15 14.52
CA LEU A 93 -11.58 -10.79 14.62
C LEU A 93 -11.56 -11.90 15.67
N HIS A 94 -10.58 -12.80 15.60
CA HIS A 94 -10.45 -13.92 16.54
C HIS A 94 -10.31 -13.46 18.00
N GLU A 95 -9.41 -12.53 18.28
CA GLU A 95 -9.18 -11.97 19.63
C GLU A 95 -10.43 -11.27 20.18
N ALA A 96 -11.25 -10.70 19.32
CA ALA A 96 -12.52 -10.09 19.70
C ALA A 96 -13.66 -11.13 19.91
N GLY A 97 -13.41 -12.40 19.70
CA GLY A 97 -14.43 -13.44 19.77
C GLY A 97 -15.38 -13.44 18.56
N VAL A 98 -14.99 -12.80 17.47
CA VAL A 98 -15.71 -12.80 16.19
C VAL A 98 -15.18 -13.94 15.33
N PRO A 99 -16.01 -14.92 14.92
CA PRO A 99 -15.57 -15.98 14.02
C PRO A 99 -15.00 -15.37 12.72
N PRO A 100 -13.72 -15.61 12.37
CA PRO A 100 -13.11 -15.02 11.18
C PRO A 100 -13.80 -15.44 9.89
N LEU A 101 -14.23 -16.70 9.76
CA LEU A 101 -14.96 -17.15 8.59
C LEU A 101 -16.40 -16.58 8.59
N ARG A 102 -16.74 -15.82 7.54
CA ARG A 102 -18.05 -15.16 7.39
C ARG A 102 -19.24 -16.11 7.53
N GLY A 103 -19.12 -17.33 7.02
CA GLY A 103 -20.15 -18.37 7.14
C GLY A 103 -20.43 -18.84 8.57
N LYS A 104 -19.53 -18.57 9.52
CA LYS A 104 -19.68 -18.92 10.95
C LYS A 104 -20.18 -17.76 11.82
N ARG A 105 -20.24 -16.50 11.27
CA ARG A 105 -20.60 -15.31 12.05
C ARG A 105 -22.10 -15.12 12.29
N GLY A 106 -22.96 -15.84 11.58
CA GLY A 106 -24.40 -15.61 11.66
C GLY A 106 -24.82 -14.18 11.22
N GLY A 107 -24.01 -13.53 10.36
CA GLY A 107 -24.24 -12.19 9.83
C GLY A 107 -23.82 -11.02 10.73
N ARG A 108 -23.17 -11.25 11.88
CA ARG A 108 -22.70 -10.19 12.79
C ARG A 108 -21.33 -10.46 13.41
N PRO A 109 -20.47 -9.43 13.52
CA PRO A 109 -20.56 -8.13 12.83
C PRO A 109 -20.47 -8.31 11.31
N LEU A 110 -21.02 -7.36 10.55
CA LEU A 110 -20.74 -7.23 9.12
C LEU A 110 -19.31 -6.69 8.96
N VAL A 111 -18.50 -7.38 8.17
CA VAL A 111 -17.10 -7.00 7.92
C VAL A 111 -16.91 -6.59 6.47
N ILE A 112 -16.55 -5.33 6.27
CA ILE A 112 -16.26 -4.75 4.95
C ILE A 112 -14.77 -4.44 4.87
N ALA A 113 -14.13 -4.69 3.74
CA ALA A 113 -12.73 -4.37 3.53
C ALA A 113 -12.52 -3.56 2.24
N GLY A 114 -11.52 -2.70 2.25
CA GLY A 114 -11.07 -1.96 1.06
C GLY A 114 -9.59 -1.61 1.15
N GLY A 115 -9.09 -1.01 0.08
CA GLY A 115 -7.71 -0.57 -0.02
C GLY A 115 -6.90 -1.32 -1.08
N PRO A 116 -5.64 -0.91 -1.33
CA PRO A 116 -4.84 -1.42 -2.44
C PRO A 116 -4.54 -2.93 -2.39
N ALA A 117 -4.39 -3.50 -1.20
CA ALA A 117 -4.14 -4.94 -1.07
C ALA A 117 -5.38 -5.77 -1.46
N VAL A 118 -6.57 -5.30 -1.06
CA VAL A 118 -7.86 -5.92 -1.42
C VAL A 118 -8.13 -5.77 -2.92
N SER A 119 -7.88 -4.58 -3.48
CA SER A 119 -8.04 -4.31 -4.91
C SER A 119 -7.05 -5.13 -5.76
N ALA A 120 -5.84 -5.41 -5.25
CA ALA A 120 -4.88 -6.24 -5.96
C ALA A 120 -5.35 -7.69 -6.06
N ASN A 121 -5.72 -8.31 -4.95
CA ASN A 121 -6.24 -9.67 -4.90
C ASN A 121 -7.21 -9.85 -3.72
N PRO A 122 -8.53 -9.86 -3.97
CA PRO A 122 -9.54 -10.04 -2.92
C PRO A 122 -9.65 -11.49 -2.42
N MET A 123 -9.13 -12.48 -3.16
CA MET A 123 -9.44 -13.90 -2.94
C MET A 123 -8.98 -14.45 -1.59
N PRO A 124 -7.82 -14.07 -1.01
CA PRO A 124 -7.48 -14.53 0.34
C PRO A 124 -8.47 -14.09 1.43
N LEU A 125 -9.28 -13.06 1.16
CA LEU A 125 -10.27 -12.54 2.11
C LEU A 125 -11.72 -12.95 1.80
N VAL A 126 -11.98 -13.63 0.68
CA VAL A 126 -13.35 -13.90 0.18
C VAL A 126 -14.21 -14.71 1.15
N ASP A 127 -13.61 -15.61 1.94
CA ASP A 127 -14.31 -16.40 2.98
C ASP A 127 -14.31 -15.67 4.35
N ILE A 128 -13.60 -14.54 4.49
CA ILE A 128 -13.38 -13.82 5.75
C ILE A 128 -14.25 -12.58 5.84
N VAL A 129 -14.32 -11.76 4.81
CA VAL A 129 -15.10 -10.51 4.80
C VAL A 129 -16.41 -10.65 4.03
N ASP A 130 -17.39 -9.84 4.36
CA ASP A 130 -18.74 -9.91 3.76
C ASP A 130 -18.84 -9.09 2.48
N ALA A 131 -18.05 -8.01 2.37
CA ALA A 131 -18.00 -7.16 1.19
C ALA A 131 -16.62 -6.53 1.01
N MET A 132 -16.21 -6.28 -0.25
CA MET A 132 -14.90 -5.72 -0.59
C MET A 132 -15.05 -4.58 -1.59
N ALA A 133 -14.48 -3.41 -1.26
CA ALA A 133 -14.41 -2.26 -2.17
C ALA A 133 -13.13 -2.32 -3.01
N LEU A 134 -13.28 -2.27 -4.34
CA LEU A 134 -12.22 -2.41 -5.33
C LEU A 134 -11.97 -1.09 -6.06
N GLY A 135 -10.70 -0.70 -6.18
CA GLY A 135 -10.31 0.55 -6.83
C GLY A 135 -10.28 1.73 -5.86
N GLU A 136 -10.59 2.92 -6.38
CA GLU A 136 -10.59 4.16 -5.60
C GLU A 136 -11.88 4.28 -4.79
N GLY A 137 -11.74 4.51 -3.48
CA GLY A 137 -12.84 4.39 -2.52
C GLY A 137 -13.65 5.66 -2.28
N GLU A 138 -13.28 6.80 -2.88
CA GLU A 138 -13.79 8.11 -2.51
C GLU A 138 -15.31 8.27 -2.72
N GLU A 139 -15.81 7.75 -3.81
CA GLU A 139 -17.27 7.73 -4.04
C GLU A 139 -17.93 6.51 -3.40
N THR A 140 -17.27 5.35 -3.49
CA THR A 140 -17.77 4.07 -2.95
C THR A 140 -18.05 4.15 -1.45
N LEU A 141 -17.18 4.81 -0.67
CA LEU A 141 -17.38 4.96 0.77
C LEU A 141 -18.66 5.76 1.11
N GLY A 142 -18.93 6.83 0.37
CA GLY A 142 -20.16 7.61 0.55
C GLY A 142 -21.41 6.78 0.27
N GLU A 143 -21.37 5.91 -0.75
CA GLU A 143 -22.47 4.99 -1.06
C GLU A 143 -22.63 3.91 0.02
N ILE A 144 -21.53 3.30 0.49
CA ILE A 144 -21.54 2.34 1.61
C ILE A 144 -22.15 2.98 2.87
N VAL A 145 -21.74 4.20 3.20
CA VAL A 145 -22.28 4.93 4.37
C VAL A 145 -23.79 5.11 4.25
N ARG A 146 -24.29 5.55 3.10
CA ARG A 146 -25.73 5.70 2.86
C ARG A 146 -26.50 4.40 3.05
N GLU A 147 -26.01 3.30 2.48
CA GLU A 147 -26.66 1.99 2.63
C GLU A 147 -26.67 1.51 4.10
N ILE A 148 -25.58 1.76 4.85
CA ILE A 148 -25.52 1.47 6.29
C ILE A 148 -26.52 2.32 7.07
N GLU A 149 -26.69 3.59 6.74
CA GLU A 149 -27.65 4.50 7.37
C GLU A 149 -29.10 4.12 7.05
N GLU A 150 -29.43 3.88 5.79
CA GLU A 150 -30.79 3.56 5.33
C GLU A 150 -31.29 2.25 5.91
N MET A 151 -30.44 1.24 5.94
CA MET A 151 -30.76 -0.06 6.54
C MET A 151 -30.61 -0.07 8.05
N GLY A 152 -30.07 0.97 8.63
CA GLY A 152 -29.43 1.08 9.92
C GLY A 152 -30.32 0.62 11.03
N ARG A 153 -31.05 0.89 11.71
CA ARG A 153 -31.56 0.67 13.07
C ARG A 153 -32.46 -0.55 13.22
N GLY A 154 -33.05 -1.05 12.15
CA GLY A 154 -34.02 -2.14 12.21
C GLY A 154 -33.55 -3.47 11.65
N GLU A 155 -32.86 -3.49 10.52
CA GLU A 155 -32.54 -4.73 9.81
C GLU A 155 -31.19 -5.36 10.20
N VAL A 156 -30.17 -4.55 10.48
CA VAL A 156 -28.91 -5.08 11.04
C VAL A 156 -29.18 -5.82 12.36
N GLN A 157 -30.26 -5.45 13.04
CA GLN A 157 -30.70 -6.11 14.28
C GLN A 157 -31.58 -7.37 14.10
N ARG A 158 -32.19 -7.59 12.92
CA ARG A 158 -33.22 -8.63 12.74
C ARG A 158 -32.77 -9.90 12.00
N ARG A 159 -31.51 -10.03 11.61
CA ARG A 159 -31.06 -11.15 10.78
C ARG A 159 -30.86 -12.43 11.56
N GLY A 160 -31.55 -13.47 11.13
CA GLY A 160 -31.29 -14.85 11.50
C GLY A 160 -29.98 -15.37 10.86
N PRO A 161 -29.37 -16.45 11.44
CA PRO A 161 -28.22 -17.09 10.85
C PRO A 161 -28.54 -17.61 9.44
N GLY A 162 -27.76 -17.19 8.44
CA GLY A 162 -27.77 -17.80 7.10
C GLY A 162 -28.56 -17.06 6.01
N GLU A 163 -29.31 -16.00 6.28
CA GLU A 163 -29.95 -15.21 5.21
C GLU A 163 -29.05 -14.08 4.73
N PRO A 164 -28.79 -13.98 3.40
CA PRO A 164 -28.15 -12.83 2.80
C PRO A 164 -29.09 -11.64 2.95
N GLY A 165 -28.75 -10.71 3.77
CA GLY A 165 -29.65 -9.63 4.03
C GLY A 165 -29.64 -8.56 2.95
N ALA A 166 -30.69 -7.75 2.93
CA ALA A 166 -30.91 -6.64 2.02
C ALA A 166 -29.70 -5.68 1.93
N LEU A 167 -28.94 -5.49 3.03
CA LEU A 167 -27.71 -4.69 3.00
C LEU A 167 -26.66 -5.28 2.06
N LEU A 168 -26.39 -6.60 2.08
CA LEU A 168 -25.40 -7.20 1.16
C LEU A 168 -25.86 -7.12 -0.29
N GLU A 169 -27.17 -7.25 -0.55
CA GLU A 169 -27.73 -7.04 -1.89
C GLU A 169 -27.58 -5.58 -2.34
N ALA A 170 -27.82 -4.61 -1.45
CA ALA A 170 -27.63 -3.20 -1.73
C ALA A 170 -26.17 -2.87 -2.00
N LEU A 171 -25.25 -3.34 -1.14
CA LEU A 171 -23.81 -3.20 -1.35
C LEU A 171 -23.35 -3.82 -2.67
N ALA A 172 -23.92 -4.96 -3.10
CA ALA A 172 -23.55 -5.60 -4.36
C ALA A 172 -23.96 -4.79 -5.61
N ARG A 173 -24.87 -3.81 -5.48
CA ARG A 173 -25.27 -2.89 -6.57
C ARG A 173 -24.33 -1.70 -6.72
N ILE A 174 -23.54 -1.40 -5.68
CA ILE A 174 -22.57 -0.29 -5.73
C ILE A 174 -21.44 -0.66 -6.70
N PRO A 175 -21.10 0.18 -7.69
CA PRO A 175 -19.99 -0.06 -8.58
C PRO A 175 -18.67 -0.21 -7.79
N GLY A 176 -17.88 -1.22 -8.15
CA GLY A 176 -16.62 -1.54 -7.45
C GLY A 176 -16.78 -2.39 -6.19
N MET A 177 -17.99 -2.80 -5.83
CA MET A 177 -18.20 -3.67 -4.68
C MET A 177 -18.24 -5.16 -5.09
N LEU A 178 -17.33 -5.96 -4.55
CA LEU A 178 -17.37 -7.41 -4.61
C LEU A 178 -18.00 -7.94 -3.31
N VAL A 179 -19.20 -8.52 -3.43
CA VAL A 179 -19.95 -9.12 -2.32
C VAL A 179 -20.10 -10.61 -2.61
N PRO A 180 -19.36 -11.49 -1.91
CA PRO A 180 -19.36 -12.92 -2.18
C PRO A 180 -20.76 -13.53 -2.04
N GLY A 181 -21.20 -14.22 -3.09
CA GLY A 181 -22.53 -14.80 -3.18
C GLY A 181 -23.63 -13.90 -3.79
N PHE A 182 -23.33 -12.59 -3.99
CA PHE A 182 -24.27 -11.60 -4.57
C PHE A 182 -23.73 -10.97 -5.84
N SER A 183 -22.45 -10.58 -5.86
CA SER A 183 -21.84 -9.97 -7.05
C SER A 183 -21.70 -11.00 -8.14
N ARG A 184 -21.96 -10.57 -9.39
CA ARG A 184 -21.66 -11.34 -10.61
C ARG A 184 -20.13 -11.37 -10.82
N ALA A 185 -19.63 -12.36 -11.54
CA ALA A 185 -18.23 -12.37 -11.98
C ALA A 185 -17.90 -11.11 -12.81
N GLY A 186 -16.66 -10.63 -12.70
CA GLY A 186 -16.19 -9.49 -13.51
C GLY A 186 -16.52 -8.12 -12.89
N VAL A 187 -16.65 -8.02 -11.57
CA VAL A 187 -16.75 -6.71 -10.89
C VAL A 187 -15.58 -5.84 -11.30
N SER A 188 -15.86 -4.66 -11.85
CA SER A 188 -14.85 -3.71 -12.28
C SER A 188 -14.37 -2.84 -11.12
N PHE A 189 -13.12 -2.36 -11.22
CA PHE A 189 -12.65 -1.30 -10.35
C PHE A 189 -13.51 -0.05 -10.50
N ARG A 190 -13.66 0.68 -9.38
CA ARG A 190 -14.25 2.02 -9.43
C ARG A 190 -13.40 2.95 -10.29
N GLU A 191 -14.06 3.84 -11.05
CA GLU A 191 -13.41 4.84 -11.88
C GLU A 191 -12.52 5.78 -11.04
N PRO A 192 -11.41 6.29 -11.63
CA PRO A 192 -10.50 7.20 -10.97
C PRO A 192 -11.16 8.54 -10.62
N VAL A 193 -10.93 9.01 -9.39
CA VAL A 193 -11.48 10.29 -8.92
C VAL A 193 -10.59 11.49 -9.27
N SER A 194 -11.18 12.70 -9.19
CA SER A 194 -10.44 13.96 -9.32
C SER A 194 -9.40 14.14 -8.19
N PRO A 195 -8.24 14.76 -8.48
CA PRO A 195 -7.24 15.09 -7.45
C PRO A 195 -7.75 15.96 -6.29
N SER A 196 -8.82 16.73 -6.48
CA SER A 196 -9.47 17.52 -5.43
C SER A 196 -10.05 16.65 -4.29
N HIS A 197 -10.28 15.34 -4.54
CA HIS A 197 -10.77 14.39 -3.55
C HIS A 197 -9.66 13.61 -2.85
N PHE A 198 -8.39 13.87 -3.17
CA PHE A 198 -7.28 13.17 -2.56
C PHE A 198 -7.25 13.35 -1.04
N PRO A 199 -6.98 12.26 -0.30
CA PRO A 199 -7.02 12.28 1.15
C PRO A 199 -5.89 13.10 1.79
N ARG A 200 -6.20 13.60 2.98
CA ARG A 200 -5.24 14.22 3.90
C ARG A 200 -5.49 13.74 5.31
N SER A 201 -4.48 13.86 6.16
CA SER A 201 -4.65 13.54 7.58
C SER A 201 -5.71 14.44 8.21
N VAL A 202 -6.61 13.84 8.98
CA VAL A 202 -7.62 14.56 9.81
C VAL A 202 -7.24 14.54 11.29
N ILE A 203 -6.22 13.79 11.65
CA ILE A 203 -5.63 13.73 12.98
C ILE A 203 -4.11 13.86 12.83
N ILE A 204 -3.48 14.66 13.70
CA ILE A 204 -2.02 14.65 13.92
C ILE A 204 -1.73 14.26 15.35
N THR A 205 -0.61 13.57 15.55
CA THR A 205 -0.19 13.04 16.85
C THR A 205 1.32 12.80 16.87
N PRO A 206 2.01 13.01 18.01
CA PRO A 206 3.41 12.62 18.17
C PRO A 206 3.63 11.09 18.10
N GLU A 207 2.57 10.30 18.32
CA GLU A 207 2.62 8.82 18.32
C GLU A 207 2.64 8.20 16.93
N SER A 208 2.52 9.01 15.85
CA SER A 208 2.56 8.51 14.47
C SER A 208 3.98 8.16 14.01
N VAL A 209 4.11 7.48 12.85
CA VAL A 209 5.41 7.29 12.17
C VAL A 209 6.00 8.63 11.73
N PHE A 210 5.12 9.61 11.46
CA PHE A 210 5.46 10.98 11.10
C PHE A 210 4.95 11.95 12.16
N PRO A 211 5.68 12.10 13.30
CA PRO A 211 5.19 12.87 14.43
C PRO A 211 4.73 14.28 14.05
N ASP A 212 3.53 14.65 14.53
CA ASP A 212 2.93 15.98 14.35
C ASP A 212 2.88 16.47 12.89
N THR A 213 2.83 15.55 11.94
CA THR A 213 2.83 15.84 10.52
C THR A 213 1.46 15.58 9.89
N MET A 214 0.90 16.56 9.22
CA MET A 214 -0.25 16.39 8.37
C MET A 214 0.20 15.81 7.03
N LEU A 215 -0.17 14.57 6.73
CA LEU A 215 0.07 13.96 5.43
C LEU A 215 -0.97 14.45 4.42
N VAL A 216 -0.52 14.73 3.19
CA VAL A 216 -1.37 15.14 2.06
C VAL A 216 -0.99 14.31 0.85
N GLU A 217 -1.95 13.61 0.24
CA GLU A 217 -1.71 12.94 -1.03
C GLU A 217 -1.61 13.98 -2.14
N SER A 218 -0.38 14.23 -2.60
CA SER A 218 -0.07 15.22 -3.63
C SER A 218 -0.08 14.65 -5.05
N GLY A 219 -0.23 13.35 -5.18
CA GLY A 219 -0.32 12.66 -6.47
C GLY A 219 -0.56 11.18 -6.32
N ARG A 220 -1.38 10.61 -7.21
CA ARG A 220 -1.78 9.20 -7.22
C ARG A 220 -1.42 8.54 -8.54
N GLY A 221 -0.94 7.29 -8.45
CA GLY A 221 -0.35 6.57 -9.57
C GLY A 221 1.11 6.94 -9.77
N CYS A 222 1.68 6.61 -10.93
CA CYS A 222 3.07 6.91 -11.27
C CYS A 222 3.21 7.06 -12.79
N PRO A 223 3.99 8.05 -13.30
CA PRO A 223 4.28 8.17 -14.73
C PRO A 223 5.23 7.08 -15.24
N GLY A 224 5.89 6.36 -14.33
CA GLY A 224 6.80 5.26 -14.66
C GLY A 224 6.09 4.03 -15.25
N ALA A 225 6.90 3.10 -15.76
CA ALA A 225 6.44 1.86 -16.37
C ALA A 225 7.04 0.61 -15.70
N CYS A 226 7.40 0.69 -14.42
CA CYS A 226 8.05 -0.40 -13.71
C CYS A 226 7.16 -1.67 -13.71
N ALA A 227 7.72 -2.79 -14.17
CA ALA A 227 6.99 -4.04 -14.38
C ALA A 227 6.55 -4.73 -13.07
N PHE A 228 7.11 -4.33 -11.94
CA PHE A 228 6.82 -4.87 -10.61
C PHE A 228 5.85 -4.01 -9.79
N CYS A 229 5.59 -2.77 -10.23
CA CYS A 229 4.95 -1.77 -9.38
C CYS A 229 3.42 -1.79 -9.54
N LEU A 230 2.72 -2.12 -8.46
CA LEU A 230 1.27 -2.14 -8.41
C LEU A 230 0.67 -0.75 -8.66
N ALA A 231 1.30 0.32 -8.14
CA ALA A 231 0.80 1.69 -8.29
C ALA A 231 0.76 2.16 -9.76
N THR A 232 1.63 1.64 -10.64
CA THR A 232 1.60 1.94 -12.08
C THR A 232 0.45 1.25 -12.81
N SER A 233 -0.23 0.34 -12.14
CA SER A 233 -1.32 -0.47 -12.72
C SER A 233 -2.68 -0.10 -12.16
N ILE A 234 -2.85 -0.12 -10.83
CA ILE A 234 -4.18 0.07 -10.22
C ILE A 234 -4.59 1.54 -10.03
N TYR A 235 -3.65 2.48 -10.12
CA TYR A 235 -3.90 3.92 -9.94
C TYR A 235 -3.68 4.71 -11.24
N ARG A 236 -4.29 4.25 -12.33
CA ARG A 236 -4.26 4.95 -13.61
C ARG A 236 -5.51 5.80 -13.85
N PRO A 237 -5.36 6.95 -14.55
CA PRO A 237 -4.13 7.62 -14.98
C PRO A 237 -3.35 8.21 -13.80
N PHE A 238 -2.06 8.54 -13.99
CA PHE A 238 -1.31 9.33 -13.03
C PHE A 238 -1.88 10.76 -12.95
N ARG A 239 -2.13 11.23 -11.72
CA ARG A 239 -2.78 12.52 -11.45
C ARG A 239 -2.06 13.23 -10.33
N PHE A 240 -1.98 14.56 -10.42
CA PHE A 240 -1.43 15.44 -9.38
C PHE A 240 -2.52 16.27 -8.73
N MET A 241 -2.31 16.61 -7.46
CA MET A 241 -3.01 17.72 -6.84
C MET A 241 -2.43 19.04 -7.39
N PRO A 242 -3.23 19.91 -8.01
CA PRO A 242 -2.76 21.17 -8.59
C PRO A 242 -2.45 22.20 -7.50
N LEU A 243 -1.65 23.22 -7.85
CA LEU A 243 -1.29 24.32 -6.94
C LEU A 243 -2.52 24.97 -6.28
N SER A 244 -3.58 25.21 -7.05
CA SER A 244 -4.82 25.82 -6.54
C SER A 244 -5.44 25.05 -5.36
N SER A 245 -5.39 23.70 -5.40
CA SER A 245 -5.87 22.88 -4.28
C SER A 245 -4.98 23.03 -3.03
N PHE A 246 -3.70 23.33 -3.19
CA PHE A 246 -2.81 23.65 -2.07
C PHE A 246 -3.05 25.07 -1.54
N GLU A 247 -3.40 26.02 -2.39
CA GLU A 247 -3.80 27.38 -1.99
C GLU A 247 -5.05 27.32 -1.08
N GLU A 248 -6.09 26.62 -1.52
CA GLU A 248 -7.31 26.36 -0.73
C GLU A 248 -7.00 25.61 0.58
N LEU A 249 -6.12 24.60 0.52
CA LEU A 249 -5.71 23.83 1.71
C LEU A 249 -5.08 24.75 2.77
N VAL A 250 -4.20 25.65 2.34
CA VAL A 250 -3.44 26.54 3.23
C VAL A 250 -4.33 27.61 3.83
N GLU A 251 -5.31 28.14 3.08
CA GLU A 251 -6.30 29.10 3.60
C GLU A 251 -7.15 28.53 4.74
N GLY A 252 -7.53 27.25 4.64
CA GLY A 252 -8.31 26.53 5.64
C GLY A 252 -7.49 25.75 6.67
N LEU A 253 -6.18 25.94 6.74
CA LEU A 253 -5.29 25.11 7.54
C LEU A 253 -5.49 25.30 9.05
N HIS A 254 -5.64 24.20 9.77
CA HIS A 254 -5.74 24.24 11.23
C HIS A 254 -4.45 24.80 11.86
N PRO A 255 -4.50 25.71 12.84
CA PRO A 255 -3.32 26.39 13.41
C PRO A 255 -2.27 25.46 14.04
N ALA A 256 -2.67 24.25 14.45
CA ALA A 256 -1.77 23.24 14.99
C ALA A 256 -0.85 22.62 13.94
N VAL A 257 -1.17 22.71 12.65
CA VAL A 257 -0.35 22.14 11.58
C VAL A 257 0.88 23.01 11.36
N LYS A 258 2.06 22.46 11.70
CA LYS A 258 3.37 23.11 11.51
C LYS A 258 4.21 22.40 10.45
N ARG A 259 3.80 21.18 10.06
CA ARG A 259 4.50 20.36 9.08
C ARG A 259 3.51 19.66 8.16
N ILE A 260 3.79 19.66 6.88
CA ILE A 260 3.07 18.88 5.86
C ILE A 260 4.02 17.86 5.23
N GLY A 261 3.58 16.61 5.18
CA GLY A 261 4.23 15.52 4.45
C GLY A 261 3.54 15.30 3.11
N LEU A 262 4.20 15.58 2.00
CA LEU A 262 3.69 15.32 0.65
C LEU A 262 3.85 13.84 0.31
N VAL A 263 2.75 13.16 0.09
CA VAL A 263 2.70 11.72 -0.22
C VAL A 263 2.38 11.53 -1.69
N SER A 264 3.31 10.95 -2.43
CA SER A 264 3.12 10.51 -3.81
C SER A 264 4.23 9.53 -4.19
N THR A 265 3.98 8.67 -5.16
CA THR A 265 5.03 7.81 -5.77
C THR A 265 6.03 8.60 -6.61
N ALA A 266 5.69 9.83 -7.03
CA ALA A 266 6.49 10.69 -7.90
C ALA A 266 6.22 12.18 -7.56
N VAL A 267 6.49 12.58 -6.32
CA VAL A 267 6.14 13.91 -5.82
C VAL A 267 6.79 15.04 -6.62
N ALA A 268 8.07 14.89 -7.01
CA ALA A 268 8.81 15.89 -7.78
C ALA A 268 8.49 15.88 -9.30
N ALA A 269 7.71 14.91 -9.77
CA ALA A 269 7.18 14.91 -11.14
C ALA A 269 5.96 15.84 -11.30
N ASN A 270 5.37 16.32 -10.20
CA ASN A 270 4.31 17.31 -10.27
C ASN A 270 4.86 18.62 -10.90
N PRO A 271 4.27 19.14 -11.98
CA PRO A 271 4.69 20.41 -12.59
C PRO A 271 4.73 21.58 -11.60
N ASP A 272 3.81 21.60 -10.64
CA ASP A 272 3.67 22.64 -9.62
C ASP A 272 4.54 22.38 -8.36
N PHE A 273 5.38 21.33 -8.35
CA PHE A 273 6.14 20.92 -7.15
C PHE A 273 6.90 22.09 -6.49
N VAL A 274 7.64 22.88 -7.29
CA VAL A 274 8.42 24.02 -6.79
C VAL A 274 7.50 25.10 -6.20
N SER A 275 6.41 25.42 -6.89
CA SER A 275 5.44 26.43 -6.45
C SER A 275 4.72 25.98 -5.17
N ILE A 276 4.33 24.71 -5.08
CA ILE A 276 3.70 24.13 -3.88
C ILE A 276 4.64 24.21 -2.66
N VAL A 277 5.90 23.79 -2.83
CA VAL A 277 6.87 23.84 -1.71
C VAL A 277 7.13 25.27 -1.27
N ARG A 278 7.32 26.20 -2.22
CA ARG A 278 7.50 27.64 -1.92
C ARG A 278 6.29 28.24 -1.21
N LEU A 279 5.07 27.90 -1.65
CA LEU A 279 3.84 28.31 -0.99
C LEU A 279 3.83 27.87 0.48
N LEU A 280 4.06 26.61 0.75
CA LEU A 280 4.05 26.06 2.11
C LEU A 280 5.11 26.71 3.01
N VAL A 281 6.33 26.85 2.48
CA VAL A 281 7.43 27.49 3.22
C VAL A 281 7.13 28.97 3.49
N SER A 282 6.56 29.72 2.54
CA SER A 282 6.18 31.13 2.73
C SER A 282 5.13 31.34 3.84
N LYS A 283 4.35 30.29 4.14
CA LYS A 283 3.39 30.27 5.24
C LYS A 283 3.98 29.72 6.56
N GLY A 284 5.29 29.50 6.62
CA GLY A 284 5.97 28.97 7.80
C GLY A 284 5.73 27.49 8.07
N ILE A 285 5.30 26.72 7.06
CA ILE A 285 5.02 25.31 7.16
C ILE A 285 6.26 24.51 6.74
N ALA A 286 6.76 23.64 7.61
CA ALA A 286 7.82 22.70 7.27
C ALA A 286 7.30 21.64 6.30
N VAL A 287 8.12 21.27 5.30
CA VAL A 287 7.74 20.30 4.26
C VAL A 287 8.62 19.06 4.36
N SER A 288 8.03 17.88 4.16
CA SER A 288 8.73 16.61 4.01
C SER A 288 8.15 15.80 2.85
N PHE A 289 8.93 14.85 2.32
CA PHE A 289 8.55 14.02 1.17
C PHE A 289 8.68 12.54 1.51
N SER A 290 7.86 11.70 0.86
CA SER A 290 7.94 10.24 1.01
C SER A 290 9.20 9.67 0.36
N SER A 291 9.43 9.95 -0.91
CA SER A 291 10.58 9.55 -1.72
C SER A 291 10.72 10.45 -2.93
N LEU A 292 11.91 10.53 -3.48
CA LEU A 292 12.19 11.28 -4.71
C LEU A 292 12.66 10.31 -5.80
N ARG A 293 12.25 10.58 -7.03
CA ARG A 293 12.77 9.89 -8.20
C ARG A 293 13.96 10.70 -8.75
N ALA A 294 15.06 10.03 -9.04
CA ALA A 294 16.28 10.69 -9.51
C ALA A 294 16.06 11.46 -10.82
N GLU A 295 15.25 10.89 -11.71
CA GLU A 295 14.93 11.48 -13.02
C GLU A 295 14.04 12.73 -12.96
N ASP A 296 13.39 12.99 -11.83
CA ASP A 296 12.54 14.17 -11.64
C ASP A 296 13.32 15.38 -11.06
N LEU A 297 14.62 15.20 -10.73
CA LEU A 297 15.43 16.19 -10.02
C LEU A 297 16.34 16.99 -10.97
N ASP A 298 15.94 18.23 -11.26
CA ASP A 298 16.78 19.28 -11.84
C ASP A 298 17.54 20.07 -10.76
N ASP A 299 18.28 21.11 -11.16
CA ASP A 299 19.06 21.95 -10.24
C ASP A 299 18.16 22.74 -9.27
N GLU A 300 17.04 23.27 -9.76
CA GLU A 300 16.11 24.06 -8.97
C GLU A 300 15.45 23.19 -7.89
N LYS A 301 14.96 22.01 -8.25
CA LYS A 301 14.31 21.08 -7.30
C LYS A 301 15.30 20.54 -6.28
N ALA A 302 16.52 20.19 -6.70
CA ALA A 302 17.57 19.73 -5.79
C ALA A 302 17.95 20.84 -4.78
N ALA A 303 18.16 22.07 -5.24
CA ALA A 303 18.44 23.21 -4.39
C ALA A 303 17.29 23.48 -3.40
N LEU A 304 16.03 23.40 -3.88
CA LEU A 304 14.84 23.57 -3.03
C LEU A 304 14.76 22.50 -1.93
N VAL A 305 14.98 21.23 -2.29
CA VAL A 305 15.00 20.11 -1.32
C VAL A 305 16.04 20.32 -0.22
N GLY A 306 17.22 20.84 -0.58
CA GLY A 306 18.24 21.20 0.40
C GLY A 306 17.86 22.39 1.27
N SER A 307 17.31 23.47 0.66
CA SER A 307 16.98 24.72 1.35
C SER A 307 15.90 24.57 2.44
N ILE A 308 15.03 23.58 2.32
CA ILE A 308 14.01 23.25 3.35
C ILE A 308 14.55 22.35 4.48
N GLY A 309 15.87 22.10 4.50
CA GLY A 309 16.50 21.32 5.56
C GLY A 309 16.26 19.81 5.49
N THR A 310 16.05 19.26 4.28
CA THR A 310 15.90 17.81 4.09
C THR A 310 17.21 17.09 4.42
N ALA A 311 17.24 16.41 5.56
CA ALA A 311 18.46 15.73 6.04
C ALA A 311 18.71 14.40 5.30
N SER A 312 17.67 13.71 4.86
CA SER A 312 17.75 12.37 4.25
C SER A 312 16.83 12.26 3.04
N VAL A 313 17.31 11.61 1.98
CA VAL A 313 16.56 11.31 0.77
C VAL A 313 16.65 9.82 0.44
N SER A 314 15.51 9.24 0.07
CA SER A 314 15.43 7.88 -0.45
C SER A 314 15.39 7.88 -1.98
N LEU A 315 16.26 7.07 -2.59
CA LEU A 315 16.28 6.81 -4.03
C LEU A 315 16.18 5.30 -4.26
N ALA A 316 15.48 4.90 -5.31
CA ALA A 316 15.24 3.49 -5.61
C ALA A 316 15.78 3.12 -7.00
N PRO A 317 17.07 2.80 -7.15
CA PRO A 317 17.58 2.26 -8.41
C PRO A 317 17.04 0.86 -8.73
N GLU A 318 16.55 0.11 -7.76
CA GLU A 318 16.04 -1.28 -7.82
C GLU A 318 17.15 -2.30 -8.15
N SER A 319 18.02 -2.00 -9.09
CA SER A 319 19.23 -2.77 -9.42
C SER A 319 20.37 -1.82 -9.75
N GLY A 320 21.58 -2.18 -9.37
CA GLY A 320 22.79 -1.49 -9.84
C GLY A 320 23.18 -1.88 -11.27
N SER A 321 22.56 -2.90 -11.84
CA SER A 321 22.70 -3.23 -13.25
C SER A 321 21.70 -2.44 -14.09
N GLU A 322 22.19 -1.59 -14.98
CA GLU A 322 21.36 -0.81 -15.90
C GLU A 322 20.52 -1.73 -16.81
N ARG A 323 21.09 -2.84 -17.27
CA ARG A 323 20.40 -3.86 -18.06
C ARG A 323 19.20 -4.43 -17.29
N VAL A 324 19.38 -4.88 -16.05
CA VAL A 324 18.29 -5.41 -15.20
C VAL A 324 17.26 -4.33 -14.91
N ARG A 325 17.70 -3.12 -14.62
CA ARG A 325 16.82 -1.97 -14.35
C ARG A 325 15.93 -1.63 -15.55
N PHE A 326 16.53 -1.62 -16.76
CA PHE A 326 15.79 -1.35 -18.00
C PHE A 326 14.81 -2.48 -18.33
N ALA A 327 15.19 -3.74 -18.15
CA ALA A 327 14.31 -4.88 -18.29
C ALA A 327 13.09 -4.77 -17.35
N LEU A 328 13.29 -4.34 -16.10
CA LEU A 328 12.19 -4.06 -15.17
C LEU A 328 11.33 -2.85 -15.55
N GLY A 329 11.57 -2.21 -16.69
CA GLY A 329 10.83 -1.04 -17.17
C GLY A 329 11.19 0.27 -16.47
N LYS A 330 12.24 0.28 -15.66
CA LYS A 330 12.77 1.48 -15.01
C LYS A 330 13.95 2.03 -15.80
N ARG A 331 13.64 2.72 -16.89
CA ARG A 331 14.61 3.23 -17.87
C ARG A 331 15.30 4.50 -17.38
N VAL A 332 16.07 4.39 -16.30
CA VAL A 332 16.86 5.46 -15.70
C VAL A 332 18.32 5.03 -15.69
N SER A 333 19.21 5.79 -16.36
CA SER A 333 20.62 5.47 -16.45
C SER A 333 21.36 5.70 -15.12
N ASP A 334 22.54 5.11 -14.99
CA ASP A 334 23.41 5.29 -13.83
C ASP A 334 23.74 6.75 -13.61
N GLU A 335 24.07 7.50 -14.69
CA GLU A 335 24.44 8.90 -14.62
C GLU A 335 23.35 9.80 -14.04
N VAL A 336 22.09 9.48 -14.28
CA VAL A 336 20.95 10.20 -13.67
C VAL A 336 20.99 10.07 -12.15
N TYR A 337 21.23 8.86 -11.62
CA TYR A 337 21.35 8.65 -10.17
C TYR A 337 22.56 9.37 -9.58
N PHE A 338 23.72 9.31 -10.24
CA PHE A 338 24.92 9.98 -9.73
C PHE A 338 24.80 11.49 -9.76
N THR A 339 24.23 12.05 -10.84
CA THR A 339 24.00 13.49 -11.00
C THR A 339 22.99 13.98 -9.96
N ALA A 340 21.85 13.29 -9.80
CA ALA A 340 20.84 13.66 -8.80
C ALA A 340 21.41 13.62 -7.38
N ALA A 341 22.18 12.58 -7.05
CA ALA A 341 22.81 12.42 -5.74
C ALA A 341 23.86 13.53 -5.47
N ALA A 342 24.68 13.86 -6.46
CA ALA A 342 25.66 14.93 -6.35
C ALA A 342 24.99 16.31 -6.12
N LYS A 343 23.94 16.64 -6.89
CA LYS A 343 23.14 17.87 -6.72
C LYS A 343 22.54 17.96 -5.32
N LEU A 344 21.88 16.88 -4.86
CA LEU A 344 21.29 16.83 -3.52
C LEU A 344 22.35 16.96 -2.42
N ARG A 345 23.52 16.33 -2.60
CA ARG A 345 24.64 16.45 -1.67
C ARG A 345 25.16 17.89 -1.62
N ALA A 346 25.35 18.53 -2.76
CA ALA A 346 25.76 19.94 -2.84
C ALA A 346 24.73 20.87 -2.20
N ALA A 347 23.44 20.53 -2.27
CA ALA A 347 22.36 21.24 -1.62
C ALA A 347 22.23 20.97 -0.10
N GLY A 348 23.09 20.13 0.50
CA GLY A 348 23.15 19.91 1.94
C GLY A 348 22.47 18.63 2.45
N VAL A 349 21.95 17.75 1.58
CA VAL A 349 21.38 16.45 2.00
C VAL A 349 22.49 15.59 2.62
N ALA A 350 22.32 15.24 3.89
CA ALA A 350 23.35 14.54 4.65
C ALA A 350 23.33 13.03 4.46
N HIS A 351 22.15 12.42 4.25
CA HIS A 351 22.00 10.98 4.18
C HIS A 351 21.18 10.53 2.97
N PHE A 352 21.59 9.39 2.38
CA PHE A 352 20.86 8.74 1.28
C PHE A 352 20.47 7.31 1.69
N THR A 353 19.25 6.91 1.38
CA THR A 353 18.81 5.51 1.49
C THR A 353 18.56 4.98 0.09
N LEU A 354 19.31 3.95 -0.32
CA LEU A 354 19.11 3.28 -1.59
C LEU A 354 18.28 2.01 -1.42
N TYR A 355 17.29 1.83 -2.29
CA TYR A 355 16.47 0.62 -2.33
C TYR A 355 16.85 -0.23 -3.55
N LEU A 356 17.17 -1.50 -3.27
CA LEU A 356 17.43 -2.53 -4.26
C LEU A 356 16.42 -3.66 -4.14
N LEU A 357 16.17 -4.32 -5.26
CA LEU A 357 15.45 -5.57 -5.35
C LEU A 357 16.47 -6.72 -5.57
N SER A 358 16.21 -7.88 -4.99
CA SER A 358 16.96 -9.12 -5.22
C SER A 358 16.08 -10.19 -5.82
N GLY A 359 16.69 -11.09 -6.61
CA GLY A 359 15.96 -12.13 -7.32
C GLY A 359 15.23 -11.60 -8.56
N CYS A 360 15.68 -10.51 -9.15
CA CYS A 360 15.06 -9.94 -10.35
C CYS A 360 15.26 -10.84 -11.58
N PRO A 361 14.31 -10.79 -12.55
CA PRO A 361 14.56 -11.35 -13.89
C PRO A 361 15.84 -10.80 -14.49
N GLY A 362 16.71 -11.68 -15.01
CA GLY A 362 17.99 -11.29 -15.59
C GLY A 362 19.08 -10.92 -14.59
N GLU A 363 18.87 -11.09 -13.29
CA GLU A 363 19.90 -10.89 -12.27
C GLU A 363 20.84 -12.10 -12.25
N ASP A 364 22.00 -11.97 -12.90
CA ASP A 364 23.08 -12.94 -13.00
C ASP A 364 24.35 -12.42 -12.28
N ASP A 365 25.44 -13.20 -12.30
CA ASP A 365 26.71 -12.81 -11.66
C ASP A 365 27.29 -11.51 -12.26
N ARG A 366 27.04 -11.24 -13.55
CA ARG A 366 27.41 -9.98 -14.19
C ARG A 366 26.63 -8.81 -13.60
N ALA A 367 25.32 -8.96 -13.42
CA ALA A 367 24.46 -7.93 -12.82
C ALA A 367 24.86 -7.65 -11.36
N LEU A 368 25.28 -8.68 -10.61
CA LEU A 368 25.79 -8.51 -9.25
C LEU A 368 27.09 -7.70 -9.23
N ALA A 369 28.04 -7.99 -10.16
CA ALA A 369 29.26 -7.22 -10.29
C ALA A 369 29.01 -5.77 -10.77
N GLU A 370 28.02 -5.56 -11.63
CA GLU A 370 27.56 -4.23 -12.04
C GLU A 370 26.99 -3.46 -10.84
N THR A 371 26.25 -4.13 -9.97
CA THR A 371 25.70 -3.53 -8.73
C THR A 371 26.83 -3.07 -7.78
N GLU A 372 27.89 -3.84 -7.62
CA GLU A 372 29.06 -3.44 -6.82
C GLU A 372 29.68 -2.16 -7.40
N ARG A 373 29.94 -2.12 -8.72
CA ARG A 373 30.50 -0.93 -9.40
C ARG A 373 29.58 0.30 -9.31
N PHE A 374 28.27 0.12 -9.45
CA PHE A 374 27.29 1.18 -9.27
C PHE A 374 27.38 1.79 -7.87
N MET A 375 27.45 0.94 -6.84
CA MET A 375 27.54 1.41 -5.45
C MET A 375 28.86 2.15 -5.16
N GLU A 376 29.98 1.71 -5.72
CA GLU A 376 31.26 2.42 -5.62
C GLU A 376 31.20 3.81 -6.27
N ARG A 377 30.60 3.90 -7.45
CA ARG A 377 30.42 5.17 -8.17
C ARG A 377 29.46 6.09 -7.42
N PHE A 378 28.34 5.56 -6.93
CA PHE A 378 27.38 6.32 -6.12
C PHE A 378 28.05 6.87 -4.86
N LYS A 379 28.80 6.02 -4.14
CA LYS A 379 29.55 6.42 -2.95
C LYS A 379 30.50 7.58 -3.24
N ARG A 380 31.21 7.55 -4.37
CA ARG A 380 32.09 8.65 -4.82
C ARG A 380 31.29 9.92 -5.12
N ALA A 381 30.19 9.82 -5.83
CA ALA A 381 29.34 10.97 -6.19
C ALA A 381 28.83 11.76 -4.98
N ILE A 382 28.59 11.08 -3.84
CA ILE A 382 28.12 11.72 -2.59
C ILE A 382 29.24 12.04 -1.59
N GLY A 383 30.51 11.93 -1.97
CA GLY A 383 31.65 12.23 -1.09
C GLY A 383 31.94 11.15 -0.03
N GLY A 384 31.58 9.90 -0.28
CA GLY A 384 32.03 8.72 0.48
C GLY A 384 31.28 8.39 1.77
N ARG A 385 30.36 9.23 2.24
CA ARG A 385 29.67 9.07 3.54
C ARG A 385 28.17 9.29 3.46
N GLY A 386 27.45 8.81 4.48
CA GLY A 386 26.04 9.13 4.69
C GLY A 386 25.12 8.41 3.73
N PHE A 387 25.29 7.08 3.50
CA PHE A 387 24.26 6.30 2.85
C PHE A 387 24.15 4.87 3.37
N SER A 388 22.97 4.32 3.25
CA SER A 388 22.61 2.95 3.57
C SER A 388 21.87 2.31 2.40
N VAL A 389 21.84 0.97 2.37
CA VAL A 389 21.20 0.20 1.31
C VAL A 389 20.18 -0.75 1.91
N HIS A 390 18.96 -0.73 1.40
CA HIS A 390 17.91 -1.69 1.73
C HIS A 390 17.72 -2.64 0.54
N VAL A 391 17.82 -3.95 0.78
CA VAL A 391 17.64 -4.98 -0.24
C VAL A 391 16.41 -5.80 0.07
N ASN A 392 15.44 -5.79 -0.84
CA ASN A 392 14.18 -6.50 -0.72
C ASN A 392 14.06 -7.58 -1.79
N PRO A 393 13.62 -8.81 -1.47
CA PRO A 393 13.24 -9.77 -2.51
C PRO A 393 12.13 -9.21 -3.38
N LEU A 394 12.24 -9.41 -4.68
CA LEU A 394 11.17 -9.06 -5.62
C LEU A 394 9.99 -10.03 -5.44
N VAL A 395 8.80 -9.48 -5.26
CA VAL A 395 7.56 -10.25 -5.07
C VAL A 395 6.62 -10.00 -6.25
N PRO A 396 6.12 -11.04 -6.93
CA PRO A 396 5.16 -10.88 -8.00
C PRO A 396 3.85 -10.29 -7.49
N LYS A 397 3.27 -9.37 -8.27
CA LYS A 397 2.03 -8.67 -7.93
C LYS A 397 0.98 -8.85 -9.02
N PRO A 398 -0.31 -9.04 -8.65
CA PRO A 398 -1.42 -8.97 -9.60
C PRO A 398 -1.40 -7.66 -10.40
N TRP A 399 -1.99 -7.69 -11.58
CA TRP A 399 -2.12 -6.52 -12.47
C TRP A 399 -0.80 -5.90 -12.92
N THR A 400 0.33 -6.59 -12.69
CA THR A 400 1.64 -6.19 -13.19
C THR A 400 2.19 -7.20 -14.19
N PRO A 401 3.13 -6.83 -15.08
CA PRO A 401 3.80 -7.80 -15.94
C PRO A 401 4.39 -8.98 -15.17
N LEU A 402 4.87 -8.75 -13.94
CA LEU A 402 5.47 -9.80 -13.12
C LEU A 402 4.48 -10.80 -12.52
N GLN A 403 3.17 -10.66 -12.74
CA GLN A 403 2.21 -11.72 -12.40
C GLN A 403 2.49 -13.04 -13.16
N PHE A 404 3.15 -12.96 -14.32
CA PHE A 404 3.53 -14.11 -15.14
C PHE A 404 4.91 -14.69 -14.77
N TRP A 405 5.68 -13.98 -13.98
CA TRP A 405 7.04 -14.36 -13.63
C TRP A 405 7.09 -15.42 -12.54
N ALA A 406 8.09 -16.32 -12.64
CA ALA A 406 8.40 -17.31 -11.62
C ALA A 406 9.37 -16.69 -10.60
N MET A 407 8.90 -16.45 -9.38
CA MET A 407 9.76 -16.00 -8.27
C MET A 407 10.81 -17.08 -7.97
N PRO A 408 12.10 -16.75 -7.78
CA PRO A 408 13.10 -17.72 -7.39
C PRO A 408 12.77 -18.40 -6.06
N GLU A 409 13.20 -19.65 -5.91
CA GLU A 409 13.05 -20.43 -4.68
C GLU A 409 13.87 -19.85 -3.52
N GLU A 410 13.52 -20.19 -2.26
CA GLU A 410 14.17 -19.68 -1.05
C GLU A 410 15.68 -19.81 -1.09
N ARG A 411 16.19 -20.97 -1.56
CA ARG A 411 17.64 -21.24 -1.64
C ARG A 411 18.35 -20.30 -2.60
N GLU A 412 17.78 -20.05 -3.75
CA GLU A 412 18.34 -19.15 -4.76
C GLU A 412 18.31 -17.70 -4.29
N LEU A 413 17.19 -17.25 -3.74
CA LEU A 413 17.08 -15.91 -3.14
C LEU A 413 18.12 -15.71 -2.02
N ALA A 414 18.31 -16.72 -1.16
CA ALA A 414 19.30 -16.66 -0.09
C ALA A 414 20.74 -16.51 -0.63
N LEU A 415 21.07 -17.26 -1.67
CA LEU A 415 22.38 -17.16 -2.32
C LEU A 415 22.61 -15.76 -2.90
N ARG A 416 21.65 -15.24 -3.65
CA ARG A 416 21.72 -13.91 -4.26
C ARG A 416 21.81 -12.81 -3.21
N GLN A 417 20.94 -12.83 -2.18
CA GLN A 417 21.01 -11.86 -1.08
C GLN A 417 22.34 -11.89 -0.36
N HIS A 418 22.86 -13.09 -0.05
CA HIS A 418 24.17 -13.23 0.61
C HIS A 418 25.31 -12.65 -0.24
N THR A 419 25.28 -12.87 -1.55
CA THR A 419 26.28 -12.33 -2.48
C THR A 419 26.24 -10.80 -2.50
N VAL A 420 25.05 -10.20 -2.65
CA VAL A 420 24.87 -8.75 -2.62
C VAL A 420 25.29 -8.18 -1.27
N GLU A 421 24.83 -8.76 -0.17
CA GLU A 421 25.17 -8.30 1.18
C GLU A 421 26.69 -8.29 1.41
N ARG A 422 27.37 -9.36 1.05
CA ARG A 422 28.83 -9.47 1.18
C ARG A 422 29.55 -8.39 0.37
N ALA A 423 29.15 -8.16 -0.88
CA ALA A 423 29.74 -7.14 -1.74
C ALA A 423 29.53 -5.74 -1.14
N LEU A 424 28.33 -5.42 -0.70
CA LEU A 424 28.00 -4.11 -0.12
C LEU A 424 28.73 -3.86 1.23
N ARG A 425 28.80 -4.88 2.09
CA ARG A 425 29.55 -4.78 3.36
C ARG A 425 31.05 -4.60 3.15
N LYS A 426 31.63 -5.22 2.12
CA LYS A 426 33.05 -5.02 1.72
C LYS A 426 33.31 -3.55 1.33
N LEU A 427 32.33 -2.86 0.78
CA LEU A 427 32.40 -1.43 0.50
C LEU A 427 32.20 -0.55 1.76
N GLY A 428 32.01 -1.14 2.94
CA GLY A 428 31.79 -0.44 4.20
C GLY A 428 30.42 0.19 4.31
N LEU A 429 29.38 -0.38 3.65
CA LEU A 429 28.02 0.15 3.64
C LEU A 429 27.16 -0.47 4.74
N GLY A 430 26.28 0.35 5.31
CA GLY A 430 25.16 -0.12 6.12
C GLY A 430 24.12 -0.81 5.23
N VAL A 431 23.89 -2.12 5.45
CA VAL A 431 22.98 -2.92 4.64
C VAL A 431 21.86 -3.48 5.50
N GLN A 432 20.63 -3.27 5.07
CA GLN A 432 19.44 -3.88 5.66
C GLN A 432 18.80 -4.84 4.65
N MET A 433 18.74 -6.12 5.02
CA MET A 433 18.14 -7.16 4.19
C MET A 433 16.74 -7.50 4.68
N LYS A 434 15.74 -7.48 3.79
CA LYS A 434 14.40 -7.96 4.12
C LYS A 434 14.38 -9.49 4.18
N SER A 435 13.64 -10.04 5.13
CA SER A 435 13.48 -11.49 5.31
C SER A 435 12.90 -12.17 4.07
N ILE A 436 13.58 -13.18 3.55
CA ILE A 436 13.11 -14.00 2.44
C ILE A 436 11.81 -14.73 2.81
N ARG A 437 11.71 -15.24 4.05
CA ARG A 437 10.50 -15.92 4.52
C ARG A 437 9.28 -14.99 4.53
N SER A 438 9.48 -13.72 4.91
CA SER A 438 8.43 -12.70 4.80
C SER A 438 8.04 -12.46 3.33
N ALA A 439 9.02 -12.37 2.42
CA ALA A 439 8.75 -12.18 1.00
C ALA A 439 8.01 -13.37 0.36
N LEU A 440 8.37 -14.60 0.71
CA LEU A 440 7.67 -15.80 0.25
C LEU A 440 6.22 -15.85 0.78
N ARG A 441 6.02 -15.49 2.05
CA ARG A 441 4.66 -15.37 2.61
C ARG A 441 3.87 -14.27 1.92
N GLN A 442 4.49 -13.12 1.67
CA GLN A 442 3.87 -12.02 0.92
C GLN A 442 3.50 -12.46 -0.50
N ALA A 443 4.32 -13.27 -1.17
CA ALA A 443 4.02 -13.80 -2.50
C ALA A 443 2.76 -14.70 -2.48
N LEU A 444 2.62 -15.56 -1.46
CA LEU A 444 1.41 -16.36 -1.28
C LEU A 444 0.17 -15.50 -1.02
N PHE A 445 0.27 -14.46 -0.20
CA PHE A 445 -0.85 -13.55 0.05
C PHE A 445 -1.21 -12.73 -1.20
N SER A 446 -0.20 -12.31 -1.95
CA SER A 446 -0.37 -11.50 -3.15
C SER A 446 -1.00 -12.29 -4.31
N THR A 447 -0.63 -13.57 -4.48
CA THR A 447 -1.00 -14.37 -5.67
C THR A 447 -1.92 -15.56 -5.38
N GLY A 448 -2.26 -15.79 -4.11
CA GLY A 448 -3.05 -16.94 -3.68
C GLY A 448 -4.56 -16.75 -3.83
N ASP A 449 -5.27 -17.85 -3.66
CA ASP A 449 -6.72 -17.94 -3.68
C ASP A 449 -7.33 -17.98 -2.24
N GLU A 450 -8.61 -18.35 -2.13
CA GLU A 450 -9.33 -18.45 -0.87
C GLU A 450 -8.70 -19.46 0.13
N ARG A 451 -7.96 -20.45 -0.38
CA ARG A 451 -7.24 -21.41 0.48
C ARG A 451 -6.19 -20.75 1.34
N VAL A 452 -5.58 -19.65 0.84
CA VAL A 452 -4.64 -18.85 1.64
C VAL A 452 -5.36 -18.21 2.84
N GLY A 453 -6.55 -17.68 2.64
CA GLY A 453 -7.37 -17.15 3.74
C GLY A 453 -7.70 -18.23 4.80
N ARG A 454 -8.10 -19.44 4.35
CA ARG A 454 -8.33 -20.56 5.25
C ARG A 454 -7.07 -20.97 6.01
N ALA A 455 -5.90 -20.96 5.36
CA ALA A 455 -4.63 -21.22 6.03
C ALA A 455 -4.32 -20.18 7.12
N ILE A 456 -4.63 -18.90 6.89
CA ILE A 456 -4.49 -17.85 7.90
C ILE A 456 -5.41 -18.16 9.09
N VAL A 457 -6.65 -18.57 8.84
CA VAL A 457 -7.61 -18.94 9.91
C VAL A 457 -7.09 -20.16 10.70
N HIS A 458 -6.62 -21.22 10.03
CA HIS A 458 -6.02 -22.39 10.71
C HIS A 458 -4.79 -22.01 11.57
N HIS A 459 -4.01 -21.04 11.09
CA HIS A 459 -2.84 -20.55 11.83
C HIS A 459 -3.24 -19.76 13.08
N VAL A 460 -4.20 -18.87 12.96
CA VAL A 460 -4.61 -17.95 14.03
C VAL A 460 -5.53 -18.62 15.05
N GLU A 461 -6.61 -19.26 14.61
CA GLU A 461 -7.58 -19.92 15.51
C GLU A 461 -7.06 -21.27 16.01
N GLY A 462 -6.48 -22.07 15.12
CA GLY A 462 -6.03 -23.43 15.42
C GLY A 462 -4.64 -23.51 16.07
N GLY A 463 -3.89 -22.40 16.13
CA GLY A 463 -2.53 -22.38 16.66
C GLY A 463 -1.53 -23.24 15.87
N LEU A 464 -1.88 -23.61 14.64
CA LEU A 464 -1.03 -24.46 13.81
C LEU A 464 0.20 -23.69 13.30
N SER A 465 1.31 -24.41 13.12
CA SER A 465 2.45 -23.81 12.43
C SER A 465 2.06 -23.39 11.00
N TRP A 466 2.62 -22.29 10.49
CA TRP A 466 2.30 -21.78 9.16
C TRP A 466 2.38 -22.85 8.06
N LYS A 467 3.46 -23.67 8.07
CA LYS A 467 3.63 -24.78 7.12
C LYS A 467 2.50 -25.80 7.19
N ARG A 468 2.05 -26.12 8.39
CA ARG A 468 0.93 -27.07 8.60
C ARG A 468 -0.39 -26.47 8.13
N SER A 469 -0.63 -25.18 8.42
CA SER A 469 -1.82 -24.45 8.00
C SER A 469 -1.98 -24.42 6.49
N LEU A 470 -0.88 -24.15 5.76
CA LEU A 470 -0.87 -24.19 4.29
C LEU A 470 -1.21 -25.59 3.75
N LYS A 471 -0.63 -26.63 4.35
CA LYS A 471 -0.90 -28.02 3.93
C LYS A 471 -2.36 -28.41 4.18
N GLU A 472 -2.91 -28.12 5.35
CA GLU A 472 -4.30 -28.47 5.71
C GLU A 472 -5.32 -27.69 4.87
N ALA A 473 -5.03 -26.45 4.51
CA ALA A 473 -5.87 -25.67 3.61
C ALA A 473 -5.69 -26.03 2.12
N GLY A 474 -4.73 -26.88 1.77
CA GLY A 474 -4.47 -27.29 0.40
C GLY A 474 -3.92 -26.17 -0.49
N VAL A 475 -3.15 -25.21 0.09
CA VAL A 475 -2.57 -24.10 -0.64
C VAL A 475 -1.50 -24.59 -1.62
N ASN A 476 -1.57 -24.17 -2.89
CA ASN A 476 -0.48 -24.37 -3.84
C ASN A 476 0.67 -23.42 -3.54
N VAL A 477 1.62 -23.87 -2.69
CA VAL A 477 2.80 -23.09 -2.32
C VAL A 477 3.78 -22.91 -3.49
N GLY A 478 3.67 -23.72 -4.55
CA GLY A 478 4.49 -23.62 -5.76
C GLY A 478 4.03 -22.50 -6.71
N PHE A 479 2.76 -22.06 -6.63
CA PHE A 479 2.20 -21.11 -7.58
C PHE A 479 3.04 -19.83 -7.80
N PRO A 480 3.61 -19.17 -6.78
CA PRO A 480 4.50 -18.02 -7.01
C PRO A 480 5.77 -18.36 -7.80
N HIS A 481 6.24 -19.61 -7.74
CA HIS A 481 7.48 -20.10 -8.36
C HIS A 481 7.29 -20.69 -9.76
N GLU A 482 6.04 -20.82 -10.22
CA GLU A 482 5.73 -21.29 -11.55
C GLU A 482 5.79 -20.16 -12.57
N LYS A 483 6.36 -20.39 -13.75
CA LYS A 483 6.23 -19.49 -14.90
C LYS A 483 4.82 -19.63 -15.49
N LYS A 484 4.15 -18.51 -15.73
CA LYS A 484 2.77 -18.47 -16.17
C LYS A 484 2.66 -17.98 -17.61
N GLY A 485 1.76 -18.58 -18.37
CA GLY A 485 1.43 -18.18 -19.73
C GLY A 485 0.25 -17.21 -19.82
N PRO A 486 -0.08 -16.74 -21.05
CA PRO A 486 -1.20 -15.81 -21.26
C PRO A 486 -2.55 -16.40 -20.86
N GLU A 487 -2.71 -17.73 -20.93
CA GLU A 487 -3.94 -18.45 -20.61
C GLU A 487 -4.02 -18.95 -19.15
N THR A 488 -3.01 -18.65 -18.34
CA THR A 488 -3.02 -19.04 -16.91
C THR A 488 -4.19 -18.37 -16.22
N ALA A 489 -5.04 -19.18 -15.55
CA ALA A 489 -6.08 -18.65 -14.68
C ALA A 489 -5.46 -18.11 -13.38
N PHE A 490 -5.76 -16.87 -13.06
CA PHE A 490 -5.33 -16.23 -11.82
C PHE A 490 -6.48 -16.15 -10.81
N PRO A 491 -6.22 -16.27 -9.50
CA PRO A 491 -7.26 -16.13 -8.48
C PRO A 491 -8.09 -14.85 -8.60
N TRP A 492 -7.48 -13.75 -8.99
CA TRP A 492 -8.14 -12.43 -9.15
C TRP A 492 -8.86 -12.24 -10.47
N ASP A 493 -8.97 -13.24 -11.34
CA ASP A 493 -9.75 -13.16 -12.59
C ASP A 493 -11.26 -13.05 -12.36
N VAL A 494 -11.70 -13.20 -11.12
CA VAL A 494 -13.09 -12.92 -10.69
C VAL A 494 -13.46 -11.45 -10.78
N ILE A 495 -12.47 -10.57 -10.90
CA ILE A 495 -12.65 -9.12 -11.04
C ILE A 495 -12.07 -8.62 -12.36
N SER A 496 -12.65 -7.55 -12.89
CA SER A 496 -12.14 -6.87 -14.08
C SER A 496 -11.18 -5.76 -13.66
N GLY A 497 -9.88 -6.02 -13.80
CA GLY A 497 -8.87 -5.06 -13.38
C GLY A 497 -8.61 -3.94 -14.38
N PRO A 498 -7.80 -2.95 -13.98
CA PRO A 498 -7.58 -1.72 -14.73
C PRO A 498 -6.70 -1.89 -15.98
N VAL A 499 -6.03 -3.03 -16.12
CA VAL A 499 -5.13 -3.31 -17.26
C VAL A 499 -5.46 -4.66 -17.88
N ARG A 500 -5.61 -4.68 -19.20
CA ARG A 500 -5.91 -5.92 -19.94
C ARG A 500 -4.76 -6.92 -19.83
N ARG A 501 -5.07 -8.20 -19.57
CA ARG A 501 -4.12 -9.31 -19.46
C ARG A 501 -3.13 -9.38 -20.63
N GLY A 502 -3.61 -9.31 -21.87
CA GLY A 502 -2.74 -9.35 -23.04
C GLY A 502 -1.73 -8.21 -23.12
N THR A 503 -2.06 -7.01 -22.60
CA THR A 503 -1.12 -5.89 -22.48
C THR A 503 -0.03 -6.20 -21.46
N LEU A 504 -0.39 -6.78 -20.33
CA LEU A 504 0.58 -7.16 -19.28
C LEU A 504 1.50 -8.27 -19.78
N PHE A 505 0.96 -9.27 -20.48
CA PHE A 505 1.75 -10.38 -21.02
C PHE A 505 2.75 -9.91 -22.09
N LYS A 506 2.35 -9.06 -23.04
CA LYS A 506 3.27 -8.46 -24.02
C LYS A 506 4.41 -7.68 -23.36
N ARG A 507 4.11 -6.97 -22.28
CA ARG A 507 5.13 -6.25 -21.49
C ARG A 507 6.07 -7.22 -20.75
N PHE A 508 5.55 -8.33 -20.25
CA PHE A 508 6.34 -9.39 -19.63
C PHE A 508 7.31 -10.03 -20.65
N GLU A 509 6.83 -10.39 -21.85
CA GLU A 509 7.70 -10.92 -22.92
C GLU A 509 8.78 -9.92 -23.35
N ALA A 510 8.46 -8.63 -23.44
CA ALA A 510 9.44 -7.60 -23.74
C ALA A 510 10.52 -7.52 -22.64
N MET A 511 10.11 -7.57 -21.38
CA MET A 511 11.03 -7.58 -20.24
C MET A 511 11.98 -8.80 -20.28
N GLU A 512 11.48 -10.00 -20.59
CA GLU A 512 12.33 -11.20 -20.70
C GLU A 512 13.35 -11.07 -21.84
N ARG A 513 12.95 -10.52 -22.98
CA ARG A 513 13.87 -10.25 -24.09
C ARG A 513 14.96 -9.23 -23.71
N ASP A 514 14.56 -8.11 -23.12
CA ASP A 514 15.48 -7.04 -22.68
C ASP A 514 16.45 -7.55 -21.59
N GLY A 515 15.98 -8.42 -20.68
CA GLY A 515 16.77 -9.01 -19.61
C GLY A 515 17.77 -10.07 -20.09
N SER A 516 17.46 -10.78 -21.17
CA SER A 516 18.32 -11.80 -21.77
C SER A 516 19.27 -11.24 -22.83
N ALA A 517 18.94 -10.11 -23.45
CA ALA A 517 19.83 -9.44 -24.40
C ALA A 517 21.03 -8.84 -23.65
N GLY A 518 22.24 -9.21 -24.04
CA GLY A 518 23.42 -8.44 -23.68
C GLY A 518 23.20 -6.98 -24.06
N ALA A 519 23.62 -6.03 -23.21
CA ALA A 519 23.51 -4.62 -23.52
C ALA A 519 24.10 -4.32 -24.91
N PRO A 520 23.49 -3.42 -25.69
CA PRO A 520 24.02 -3.01 -26.99
C PRO A 520 25.42 -2.43 -26.86
#